data_ff0efed95dba686de4f3b2e2f30a64dc
#
_entry.id   ff0efed95dba686de4f3b2e2f30a64dc
#
_cell.length_a   1.000
_cell.length_b   1.000
_cell.length_c   1.000
_cell.angle_alpha   90.00
_cell.angle_beta   90.00
_cell.angle_gamma   90.00
#
_symmetry.space_group_name_H-M   'P 1'
#
loop_
_entity.id
_entity.type
_entity.pdbx_description
1 polymer ?
#
loop_
_entity_poly.entity_id
_entity_poly.type
_entity_poly.pdbx_seq_one_letter_code
_entity_poly.pdbx_strand_id
1 'polypeptide(L)'
;MSFAIARVGKLNSWGKVGAAGGHNLRTRPTPNADPARSDQNVVLHGPDDLTAAVRDRLDAAGVKPGRKDAVLAAEFVLTASPEFFTDKTPEQVRAWANSQTEFLAQRYGANFVQAVLHLDESTPHVHAAVVPITPDGRLAMKDYIGGRENLRRLQTDYAKAMNVHGLQRGVEHSVAEHKTIREFYGETQAARRQPTPSVNIKPKVSQAPSWLMTANAVNEHTKAQVQRYADAKNEAIKP
;
A
#
# COMPACT_ATOMS: atom_id res chain seq x y z
N MET A 1 -9.67 2.90 -12.83
CA MET A 1 -9.60 1.45 -12.54
C MET A 1 -8.88 1.26 -11.21
N SER A 2 -9.44 0.48 -10.28
CA SER A 2 -8.85 0.27 -8.97
C SER A 2 -8.35 -1.16 -8.83
N PHE A 3 -7.22 -1.33 -8.15
CA PHE A 3 -6.54 -2.61 -8.01
C PHE A 3 -6.66 -3.16 -6.59
N ALA A 4 -6.80 -4.48 -6.48
CA ALA A 4 -6.66 -5.21 -5.25
C ALA A 4 -5.16 -5.34 -4.91
N ILE A 5 -4.76 -5.01 -3.69
CA ILE A 5 -3.37 -4.99 -3.24
C ILE A 5 -3.22 -5.91 -2.03
N ALA A 6 -2.43 -6.97 -2.18
CA ALA A 6 -2.06 -7.87 -1.10
C ALA A 6 -0.54 -7.91 -0.95
N ARG A 7 -0.06 -7.71 0.26
CA ARG A 7 1.37 -7.82 0.62
C ARG A 7 1.54 -8.82 1.73
N VAL A 8 2.66 -9.53 1.72
CA VAL A 8 2.97 -10.54 2.71
C VAL A 8 4.35 -10.30 3.30
N GLY A 9 4.40 -10.13 4.61
CA GLY A 9 5.60 -10.02 5.42
C GLY A 9 5.89 -11.29 6.21
N LYS A 10 7.08 -11.36 6.83
CA LYS A 10 7.53 -12.48 7.66
C LYS A 10 7.79 -12.02 9.09
N LEU A 11 7.08 -12.59 10.03
CA LEU A 11 7.31 -12.41 11.46
C LEU A 11 8.11 -13.60 11.98
N ASN A 12 9.43 -13.50 11.96
CA ASN A 12 10.36 -14.59 12.28
C ASN A 12 10.98 -14.47 13.69
N SER A 13 10.33 -13.76 14.58
CA SER A 13 10.66 -13.72 16.00
C SER A 13 9.45 -13.26 16.82
N TRP A 14 9.41 -13.62 18.09
CA TRP A 14 8.36 -13.17 19.02
C TRP A 14 8.35 -11.64 19.18
N GLY A 15 9.53 -11.01 19.12
CA GLY A 15 9.62 -9.54 19.12
C GLY A 15 8.94 -8.90 17.91
N LYS A 16 9.05 -9.50 16.70
CA LYS A 16 8.34 -9.03 15.51
C LYS A 16 6.83 -9.30 15.61
N VAL A 17 6.43 -10.46 16.12
CA VAL A 17 5.00 -10.75 16.35
C VAL A 17 4.39 -9.74 17.33
N GLY A 18 5.05 -9.48 18.46
CA GLY A 18 4.60 -8.47 19.42
C GLY A 18 4.60 -7.05 18.84
N ALA A 19 5.60 -6.71 18.03
CA ALA A 19 5.66 -5.41 17.36
C ALA A 19 4.51 -5.23 16.35
N ALA A 20 4.19 -6.26 15.57
CA ALA A 20 3.05 -6.26 14.65
C ALA A 20 1.72 -6.16 15.41
N GLY A 21 1.52 -6.96 16.47
CA GLY A 21 0.34 -6.86 17.33
C GLY A 21 0.16 -5.47 17.94
N GLY A 22 1.25 -4.88 18.47
CA GLY A 22 1.21 -3.53 19.04
C GLY A 22 0.92 -2.45 18.00
N HIS A 23 1.37 -2.64 16.74
CA HIS A 23 1.00 -1.76 15.62
C HIS A 23 -0.48 -1.93 15.27
N ASN A 24 -0.95 -3.16 15.10
CA ASN A 24 -2.31 -3.45 14.68
C ASN A 24 -3.36 -2.94 15.68
N LEU A 25 -3.06 -3.03 16.97
CA LEU A 25 -3.97 -2.64 18.06
C LEU A 25 -3.68 -1.24 18.63
N ARG A 26 -2.77 -0.48 18.00
CA ARG A 26 -2.36 0.87 18.44
C ARG A 26 -1.89 0.94 19.91
N THR A 27 -1.33 -0.16 20.44
CA THR A 27 -0.73 -0.17 21.79
C THR A 27 0.71 0.36 21.80
N ARG A 28 1.21 0.79 20.64
CA ARG A 28 2.49 1.47 20.44
C ARG A 28 2.33 2.68 19.52
N PRO A 29 3.18 3.71 19.64
CA PRO A 29 3.14 4.87 18.74
C PRO A 29 3.29 4.46 17.27
N THR A 30 2.40 4.99 16.42
CA THR A 30 2.40 4.77 14.97
C THR A 30 2.40 6.14 14.28
N PRO A 31 3.55 6.61 13.74
CA PRO A 31 3.71 8.00 13.30
C PRO A 31 2.81 8.43 12.14
N ASN A 32 2.30 7.49 11.34
CA ASN A 32 1.43 7.74 10.20
C ASN A 32 -0.07 7.53 10.50
N ALA A 33 -0.41 7.14 11.72
CA ALA A 33 -1.78 7.03 12.19
C ALA A 33 -2.24 8.35 12.83
N ASP A 34 -3.50 8.69 12.65
CA ASP A 34 -4.17 9.80 13.34
C ASP A 34 -4.72 9.30 14.68
N PRO A 35 -4.14 9.71 15.82
CA PRO A 35 -4.61 9.24 17.13
C PRO A 35 -6.07 9.57 17.43
N ALA A 36 -6.62 10.64 16.83
CA ALA A 36 -8.01 11.05 17.02
C ALA A 36 -9.01 10.12 16.31
N ARG A 37 -8.54 9.23 15.45
CA ARG A 37 -9.36 8.25 14.70
C ARG A 37 -9.05 6.81 15.05
N SER A 38 -8.14 6.56 15.99
CA SER A 38 -7.73 5.19 16.35
C SER A 38 -8.85 4.32 16.93
N ASP A 39 -9.88 4.95 17.51
CA ASP A 39 -11.10 4.30 17.99
C ASP A 39 -12.01 3.80 16.84
N GLN A 40 -11.79 4.24 15.62
CA GLN A 40 -12.48 3.77 14.43
C GLN A 40 -11.92 2.45 13.89
N ASN A 41 -10.72 2.05 14.33
CA ASN A 41 -10.13 0.78 13.96
C ASN A 41 -10.95 -0.38 14.51
N VAL A 42 -11.02 -1.47 13.75
CA VAL A 42 -11.90 -2.58 14.10
C VAL A 42 -11.17 -3.91 14.05
N VAL A 43 -11.20 -4.64 15.15
CA VAL A 43 -10.81 -6.06 15.16
C VAL A 43 -11.89 -6.85 14.40
N LEU A 44 -11.51 -7.42 13.26
CA LEU A 44 -12.40 -8.18 12.39
C LEU A 44 -12.39 -9.67 12.74
N HIS A 45 -11.26 -10.17 13.24
CA HIS A 45 -11.06 -11.58 13.56
C HIS A 45 -9.98 -11.75 14.62
N GLY A 46 -10.16 -12.73 15.50
CA GLY A 46 -9.17 -13.12 16.52
C GLY A 46 -9.16 -12.23 17.77
N PRO A 47 -8.28 -12.53 18.73
CA PRO A 47 -8.17 -11.80 19.98
C PRO A 47 -7.32 -10.52 19.85
N ASP A 48 -7.39 -9.68 20.91
CA ASP A 48 -6.60 -8.45 21.04
C ASP A 48 -5.13 -8.67 21.42
N ASP A 49 -4.63 -9.89 21.35
CA ASP A 49 -3.22 -10.25 21.54
C ASP A 49 -2.75 -11.18 20.43
N LEU A 50 -2.03 -10.62 19.45
CA LEU A 50 -1.47 -11.40 18.36
C LEU A 50 -0.46 -12.44 18.84
N THR A 51 0.32 -12.14 19.89
CA THR A 51 1.33 -13.06 20.40
C THR A 51 0.67 -14.29 21.02
N ALA A 52 -0.39 -14.06 21.81
CA ALA A 52 -1.20 -15.15 22.36
C ALA A 52 -1.85 -15.96 21.24
N ALA A 53 -2.50 -15.32 20.26
CA ALA A 53 -3.15 -16.00 19.13
C ALA A 53 -2.20 -16.91 18.33
N VAL A 54 -0.97 -16.45 18.10
CA VAL A 54 0.05 -17.26 17.40
C VAL A 54 0.51 -18.43 18.25
N ARG A 55 0.71 -18.24 19.57
CA ARG A 55 1.09 -19.32 20.51
C ARG A 55 0.00 -20.37 20.59
N ASP A 56 -1.22 -19.95 20.84
CA ASP A 56 -2.38 -20.86 20.96
C ASP A 56 -2.57 -21.70 19.69
N ARG A 57 -2.34 -21.08 18.52
CA ARG A 57 -2.42 -21.82 17.26
C ARG A 57 -1.31 -22.85 17.09
N LEU A 58 -0.08 -22.51 17.48
CA LEU A 58 1.05 -23.44 17.47
C LEU A 58 0.84 -24.59 18.45
N ASP A 59 0.39 -24.30 19.66
CA ASP A 59 0.12 -25.26 20.71
C ASP A 59 -1.03 -26.19 20.33
N ALA A 60 -2.13 -25.66 19.81
CA ALA A 60 -3.26 -26.46 19.32
C ALA A 60 -2.89 -27.40 18.16
N ALA A 61 -1.86 -27.05 17.38
CA ALA A 61 -1.33 -27.91 16.32
C ALA A 61 -0.22 -28.86 16.79
N GLY A 62 0.26 -28.76 18.04
CA GLY A 62 1.41 -29.50 18.53
C GLY A 62 2.74 -29.13 17.84
N VAL A 63 2.82 -27.94 17.25
CA VAL A 63 3.95 -27.48 16.43
C VAL A 63 4.88 -26.59 17.24
N LYS A 64 6.16 -26.96 17.28
CA LYS A 64 7.21 -26.14 17.90
C LYS A 64 8.13 -25.55 16.84
N PRO A 65 8.51 -24.26 16.95
CA PRO A 65 9.50 -23.69 16.04
C PRO A 65 10.83 -24.44 16.17
N GLY A 66 11.24 -25.12 15.08
CA GLY A 66 12.45 -25.95 15.08
C GLY A 66 13.76 -25.16 14.90
N ARG A 67 13.68 -23.86 14.56
CA ARG A 67 14.82 -22.97 14.32
C ARG A 67 14.58 -21.60 14.95
N LYS A 68 15.67 -20.94 15.34
CA LYS A 68 15.61 -19.60 15.95
C LYS A 68 15.01 -18.54 15.02
N ASP A 69 15.16 -18.72 13.72
CA ASP A 69 14.70 -17.82 12.65
C ASP A 69 13.42 -18.31 11.94
N ALA A 70 12.73 -19.30 12.54
CA ALA A 70 11.48 -19.80 11.99
C ALA A 70 10.44 -18.68 11.86
N VAL A 71 9.75 -18.64 10.72
CA VAL A 71 8.64 -17.68 10.53
C VAL A 71 7.45 -18.15 11.36
N LEU A 72 7.15 -17.43 12.43
CA LEU A 72 6.08 -17.74 13.37
C LEU A 72 4.71 -17.37 12.82
N ALA A 73 4.64 -16.26 12.08
CA ALA A 73 3.44 -15.84 11.38
C ALA A 73 3.80 -15.11 10.08
N ALA A 74 2.91 -15.19 9.10
CA ALA A 74 2.88 -14.31 7.93
C ALA A 74 1.96 -13.14 8.23
N GLU A 75 2.45 -11.93 8.06
CA GLU A 75 1.66 -10.71 8.13
C GLU A 75 1.15 -10.37 6.73
N PHE A 76 -0.14 -10.15 6.61
CA PHE A 76 -0.78 -9.64 5.40
C PHE A 76 -1.15 -8.17 5.59
N VAL A 77 -0.91 -7.38 4.57
CA VAL A 77 -1.49 -6.04 4.41
C VAL A 77 -2.34 -6.07 3.17
N LEU A 78 -3.65 -5.97 3.37
CA LEU A 78 -4.66 -6.05 2.32
C LEU A 78 -5.33 -4.69 2.16
N THR A 79 -5.29 -4.14 0.96
CA THR A 79 -5.88 -2.83 0.65
C THR A 79 -6.29 -2.75 -0.82
N ALA A 80 -6.69 -1.59 -1.27
CA ALA A 80 -6.96 -1.28 -2.66
C ALA A 80 -6.30 0.04 -3.06
N SER A 81 -6.32 0.37 -4.35
CA SER A 81 -5.93 1.70 -4.83
C SER A 81 -6.71 2.78 -4.07
N PRO A 82 -6.09 3.93 -3.69
CA PRO A 82 -6.75 4.97 -2.91
C PRO A 82 -8.06 5.47 -3.52
N GLU A 83 -8.14 5.54 -4.84
CA GLU A 83 -9.31 5.97 -5.59
C GLU A 83 -10.54 5.07 -5.36
N PHE A 84 -10.32 3.80 -4.98
CA PHE A 84 -11.40 2.88 -4.64
C PHE A 84 -12.22 3.37 -3.45
N PHE A 85 -11.60 4.05 -2.50
CA PHE A 85 -12.22 4.47 -1.25
C PHE A 85 -12.84 5.87 -1.31
N THR A 86 -12.59 6.66 -2.38
CA THR A 86 -12.99 8.08 -2.47
C THR A 86 -14.49 8.28 -2.27
N ASP A 87 -15.32 7.42 -2.88
CA ASP A 87 -16.79 7.54 -2.85
C ASP A 87 -17.47 6.39 -2.07
N LYS A 88 -16.74 5.71 -1.18
CA LYS A 88 -17.29 4.61 -0.39
C LYS A 88 -17.91 5.08 0.91
N THR A 89 -19.12 4.56 1.19
CA THR A 89 -19.70 4.72 2.52
C THR A 89 -18.99 3.84 3.55
N PRO A 90 -19.10 4.13 4.85
CA PRO A 90 -18.53 3.29 5.91
C PRO A 90 -18.98 1.83 5.80
N GLU A 91 -20.24 1.57 5.43
CA GLU A 91 -20.80 0.23 5.25
C GLU A 91 -20.16 -0.51 4.08
N GLN A 92 -19.89 0.20 2.98
CA GLN A 92 -19.19 -0.37 1.83
C GLN A 92 -17.73 -0.70 2.15
N VAL A 93 -17.05 0.16 2.93
CA VAL A 93 -15.69 -0.12 3.42
C VAL A 93 -15.71 -1.34 4.35
N ARG A 94 -16.73 -1.45 5.21
CA ARG A 94 -16.89 -2.61 6.10
C ARG A 94 -17.16 -3.89 5.33
N ALA A 95 -18.03 -3.86 4.32
CA ALA A 95 -18.30 -5.01 3.45
C ALA A 95 -17.02 -5.47 2.72
N TRP A 96 -16.27 -4.52 2.20
CA TRP A 96 -14.95 -4.80 1.60
C TRP A 96 -13.99 -5.43 2.62
N ALA A 97 -13.90 -4.91 3.84
CA ALA A 97 -13.05 -5.45 4.89
C ALA A 97 -13.46 -6.87 5.33
N ASN A 98 -14.76 -7.16 5.41
CA ASN A 98 -15.26 -8.50 5.71
C ASN A 98 -14.86 -9.51 4.63
N SER A 99 -14.89 -9.12 3.35
CA SER A 99 -14.42 -9.99 2.25
C SER A 99 -12.93 -10.36 2.37
N GLN A 100 -12.10 -9.52 3.02
CA GLN A 100 -10.71 -9.86 3.32
C GLN A 100 -10.63 -11.03 4.31
N THR A 101 -11.42 -10.95 5.38
CA THR A 101 -11.46 -12.01 6.42
C THR A 101 -12.04 -13.30 5.86
N GLU A 102 -13.08 -13.23 5.03
CA GLU A 102 -13.65 -14.40 4.34
C GLU A 102 -12.63 -15.08 3.44
N PHE A 103 -11.90 -14.31 2.63
CA PHE A 103 -10.85 -14.83 1.76
C PHE A 103 -9.75 -15.54 2.56
N LEU A 104 -9.28 -14.94 3.66
CA LEU A 104 -8.24 -15.52 4.50
C LEU A 104 -8.75 -16.75 5.27
N ALA A 105 -9.96 -16.71 5.79
CA ALA A 105 -10.57 -17.83 6.50
C ALA A 105 -10.77 -19.05 5.58
N GLN A 106 -11.28 -18.83 4.37
CA GLN A 106 -11.46 -19.90 3.39
C GLN A 106 -10.12 -20.51 2.96
N ARG A 107 -9.07 -19.69 2.82
CA ARG A 107 -7.78 -20.13 2.33
C ARG A 107 -6.91 -20.80 3.40
N TYR A 108 -6.96 -20.32 4.63
CA TYR A 108 -6.02 -20.69 5.69
C TYR A 108 -6.68 -21.37 6.90
N GLY A 109 -8.00 -21.33 6.98
CA GLY A 109 -8.76 -21.99 8.05
C GLY A 109 -8.28 -21.57 9.44
N ALA A 110 -8.07 -22.53 10.33
CA ALA A 110 -7.60 -22.28 11.69
C ALA A 110 -6.21 -21.62 11.79
N ASN A 111 -5.44 -21.57 10.71
CA ASN A 111 -4.15 -20.89 10.69
C ASN A 111 -4.27 -19.36 10.55
N PHE A 112 -5.43 -18.84 10.14
CA PHE A 112 -5.76 -17.42 10.15
C PHE A 112 -6.15 -17.02 11.58
N VAL A 113 -5.36 -16.21 12.26
CA VAL A 113 -5.44 -15.98 13.70
C VAL A 113 -5.85 -14.58 14.10
N GLN A 114 -5.64 -13.55 13.26
CA GLN A 114 -6.05 -12.19 13.57
C GLN A 114 -6.26 -11.37 12.30
N ALA A 115 -7.23 -10.45 12.32
CA ALA A 115 -7.36 -9.37 11.36
C ALA A 115 -7.88 -8.09 12.02
N VAL A 116 -7.29 -6.94 11.65
CA VAL A 116 -7.67 -5.62 12.14
C VAL A 116 -7.81 -4.68 10.95
N LEU A 117 -8.95 -3.99 10.83
CA LEU A 117 -9.18 -2.91 9.87
C LEU A 117 -8.68 -1.61 10.46
N HIS A 118 -7.77 -0.95 9.76
CA HIS A 118 -7.30 0.39 10.06
C HIS A 118 -8.04 1.43 9.23
N LEU A 119 -8.61 2.41 9.92
CA LEU A 119 -9.30 3.58 9.37
C LEU A 119 -8.65 4.90 9.79
N ASP A 120 -7.62 4.84 10.62
CA ASP A 120 -6.89 5.97 11.18
C ASP A 120 -5.65 6.39 10.36
N GLU A 121 -5.41 5.76 9.23
CA GLU A 121 -4.37 6.14 8.27
C GLU A 121 -4.98 6.73 6.99
N SER A 122 -4.13 7.12 6.03
CA SER A 122 -4.56 7.77 4.79
C SER A 122 -5.44 6.92 3.90
N THR A 123 -5.26 5.60 3.92
CA THR A 123 -6.02 4.65 3.09
C THR A 123 -6.47 3.47 3.95
N PRO A 124 -7.75 3.08 3.94
CA PRO A 124 -8.24 1.91 4.65
C PRO A 124 -7.47 0.65 4.26
N HIS A 125 -7.05 -0.13 5.24
CA HIS A 125 -6.36 -1.39 5.00
C HIS A 125 -6.58 -2.38 6.13
N VAL A 126 -6.43 -3.66 5.83
CA VAL A 126 -6.55 -4.73 6.81
C VAL A 126 -5.17 -5.34 7.04
N HIS A 127 -4.71 -5.30 8.29
CA HIS A 127 -3.62 -6.14 8.76
C HIS A 127 -4.18 -7.48 9.20
N ALA A 128 -3.55 -8.56 8.75
CA ALA A 128 -3.94 -9.90 9.16
C ALA A 128 -2.73 -10.79 9.40
N ALA A 129 -2.90 -11.81 10.22
CA ALA A 129 -1.85 -12.74 10.57
C ALA A 129 -2.29 -14.20 10.33
N VAL A 130 -1.39 -14.96 9.72
CA VAL A 130 -1.57 -16.39 9.43
C VAL A 130 -0.35 -17.17 9.95
N VAL A 131 -0.55 -18.19 10.77
CA VAL A 131 0.52 -19.09 11.21
C VAL A 131 0.79 -20.10 10.08
N PRO A 132 2.01 -20.16 9.51
CA PRO A 132 2.26 -20.94 8.29
C PRO A 132 2.48 -22.43 8.60
N ILE A 133 1.46 -23.09 9.17
CA ILE A 133 1.46 -24.53 9.43
C ILE A 133 0.92 -25.24 8.20
N THR A 134 1.73 -26.09 7.60
CA THR A 134 1.37 -26.91 6.46
C THR A 134 0.39 -28.03 6.86
N PRO A 135 -0.35 -28.64 5.91
CA PRO A 135 -1.27 -29.74 6.22
C PRO A 135 -0.61 -30.95 6.88
N ASP A 136 0.69 -31.17 6.64
CA ASP A 136 1.50 -32.21 7.28
C ASP A 136 2.09 -31.80 8.63
N GLY A 137 1.64 -30.67 9.22
CA GLY A 137 1.97 -30.24 10.59
C GLY A 137 3.34 -29.57 10.74
N ARG A 138 3.97 -29.07 9.66
CA ARG A 138 5.24 -28.36 9.72
C ARG A 138 5.05 -26.84 9.70
N LEU A 139 5.85 -26.13 10.48
CA LEU A 139 5.94 -24.67 10.37
C LEU A 139 6.85 -24.30 9.19
N ALA A 140 6.26 -24.05 8.01
CA ALA A 140 6.97 -23.89 6.76
C ALA A 140 6.40 -22.78 5.88
N MET A 141 6.79 -21.55 6.13
CA MET A 141 6.34 -20.35 5.38
C MET A 141 6.55 -20.49 3.87
N LYS A 142 7.70 -21.01 3.44
CA LYS A 142 8.04 -21.12 2.01
C LYS A 142 7.08 -22.05 1.28
N ASP A 143 6.74 -23.18 1.89
CA ASP A 143 5.93 -24.23 1.27
C ASP A 143 4.44 -23.86 1.31
N TYR A 144 4.01 -23.11 2.33
CA TYR A 144 2.60 -22.83 2.59
C TYR A 144 2.12 -21.53 1.95
N ILE A 145 2.88 -20.43 2.11
CA ILE A 145 2.49 -19.09 1.65
C ILE A 145 3.52 -18.52 0.67
N GLY A 146 4.80 -18.73 0.94
CA GLY A 146 5.91 -18.11 0.24
C GLY A 146 6.30 -18.80 -1.07
N GLY A 147 7.37 -18.27 -1.69
CA GLY A 147 7.81 -18.66 -3.02
C GLY A 147 7.10 -17.87 -4.11
N ARG A 148 7.82 -17.64 -5.23
CA ARG A 148 7.34 -16.78 -6.32
C ARG A 148 5.99 -17.24 -6.88
N GLU A 149 5.83 -18.52 -7.10
CA GLU A 149 4.62 -19.08 -7.70
C GLU A 149 3.43 -19.01 -6.74
N ASN A 150 3.62 -19.34 -5.46
CA ASN A 150 2.56 -19.23 -4.45
C ASN A 150 2.11 -17.79 -4.27
N LEU A 151 3.05 -16.83 -4.29
CA LEU A 151 2.71 -15.40 -4.19
C LEU A 151 1.98 -14.90 -5.44
N ARG A 152 2.34 -15.35 -6.64
CA ARG A 152 1.59 -15.04 -7.86
C ARG A 152 0.16 -15.57 -7.80
N ARG A 153 0.00 -16.83 -7.40
CA ARG A 153 -1.31 -17.44 -7.22
C ARG A 153 -2.13 -16.71 -6.17
N LEU A 154 -1.51 -16.35 -5.05
CA LEU A 154 -2.15 -15.53 -4.02
C LEU A 154 -2.70 -14.21 -4.60
N GLN A 155 -1.91 -13.49 -5.39
CA GLN A 155 -2.34 -12.24 -6.02
C GLN A 155 -3.52 -12.45 -6.96
N THR A 156 -3.50 -13.52 -7.75
CA THR A 156 -4.58 -13.86 -8.69
C THR A 156 -5.87 -14.24 -7.95
N ASP A 157 -5.76 -15.14 -6.96
CA ASP A 157 -6.90 -15.62 -6.17
C ASP A 157 -7.52 -14.48 -5.36
N TYR A 158 -6.67 -13.64 -4.77
CA TYR A 158 -7.11 -12.46 -4.01
C TYR A 158 -7.86 -11.46 -4.89
N ALA A 159 -7.30 -11.11 -6.05
CA ALA A 159 -7.97 -10.20 -6.97
C ALA A 159 -9.30 -10.77 -7.48
N LYS A 160 -9.36 -12.09 -7.73
CA LYS A 160 -10.61 -12.78 -8.09
C LYS A 160 -11.65 -12.68 -6.98
N ALA A 161 -11.26 -12.87 -5.72
CA ALA A 161 -12.16 -12.72 -4.58
C ALA A 161 -12.65 -11.26 -4.43
N MET A 162 -11.79 -10.28 -4.69
CA MET A 162 -12.11 -8.85 -4.58
C MET A 162 -12.85 -8.28 -5.81
N ASN A 163 -13.06 -9.06 -6.85
CA ASN A 163 -13.79 -8.63 -8.06
C ASN A 163 -15.25 -8.26 -7.76
N VAL A 164 -15.87 -8.83 -6.75
CA VAL A 164 -17.20 -8.47 -6.26
C VAL A 164 -17.32 -6.98 -5.88
N HIS A 165 -16.19 -6.36 -5.50
CA HIS A 165 -16.07 -4.93 -5.21
C HIS A 165 -15.61 -4.11 -6.43
N GLY A 166 -15.46 -4.71 -7.62
CA GLY A 166 -14.96 -4.05 -8.82
C GLY A 166 -13.43 -3.85 -8.84
N LEU A 167 -12.70 -4.50 -7.94
CA LEU A 167 -11.25 -4.46 -7.89
C LEU A 167 -10.64 -5.46 -8.87
N GLN A 168 -9.55 -5.04 -9.52
CA GLN A 168 -8.85 -5.85 -10.51
C GLN A 168 -7.48 -6.28 -9.99
N ARG A 169 -6.91 -7.30 -10.62
CA ARG A 169 -5.54 -7.69 -10.39
C ARG A 169 -4.58 -6.64 -10.93
N GLY A 170 -3.56 -6.30 -10.16
CA GLY A 170 -2.44 -5.50 -10.66
C GLY A 170 -1.72 -6.17 -11.85
N VAL A 171 -0.92 -5.39 -12.57
CA VAL A 171 -0.21 -5.84 -13.78
C VAL A 171 0.71 -7.01 -13.44
N GLU A 172 0.56 -8.13 -14.16
CA GLU A 172 1.46 -9.27 -14.03
C GLU A 172 2.86 -8.89 -14.51
N HIS A 173 3.85 -9.43 -13.83
CA HIS A 173 5.27 -9.15 -14.11
C HIS A 173 5.67 -7.67 -14.01
N SER A 174 4.89 -6.86 -13.28
CA SER A 174 5.30 -5.48 -13.00
C SER A 174 6.71 -5.45 -12.43
N VAL A 175 7.56 -4.60 -13.00
CA VAL A 175 8.92 -4.33 -12.52
C VAL A 175 8.93 -3.33 -11.36
N ALA A 176 7.76 -2.84 -10.94
CA ALA A 176 7.64 -1.91 -9.82
C ALA A 176 8.06 -2.61 -8.53
N GLU A 177 9.12 -2.10 -7.92
CA GLU A 177 9.59 -2.57 -6.61
C GLU A 177 8.78 -1.90 -5.50
N HIS A 178 8.47 -2.70 -4.47
CA HIS A 178 7.84 -2.17 -3.28
C HIS A 178 8.85 -1.38 -2.47
N LYS A 179 8.61 -0.08 -2.33
CA LYS A 179 9.35 0.76 -1.38
C LYS A 179 8.67 0.72 -0.03
N THR A 180 9.47 0.58 1.02
CA THR A 180 8.96 0.73 2.38
C THR A 180 8.52 2.17 2.62
N ILE A 181 7.60 2.40 3.57
CA ILE A 181 7.17 3.75 3.96
C ILE A 181 8.37 4.63 4.32
N ARG A 182 9.37 4.06 4.99
CA ARG A 182 10.60 4.77 5.35
C ARG A 182 11.41 5.19 4.12
N GLU A 183 11.56 4.32 3.13
CA GLU A 183 12.24 4.63 1.87
C GLU A 183 11.49 5.69 1.08
N PHE A 184 10.15 5.56 0.98
CA PHE A 184 9.29 6.53 0.31
C PHE A 184 9.40 7.93 0.92
N TYR A 185 9.29 8.06 2.25
CA TYR A 185 9.47 9.36 2.91
C TYR A 185 10.92 9.86 2.85
N GLY A 186 11.91 8.96 2.91
CA GLY A 186 13.32 9.31 2.74
C GLY A 186 13.57 9.93 1.37
N GLU A 187 13.07 9.33 0.29
CA GLU A 187 13.19 9.83 -1.07
C GLU A 187 12.39 11.13 -1.28
N THR A 188 11.16 11.21 -0.75
CA THR A 188 10.33 12.42 -0.83
C THR A 188 11.00 13.59 -0.12
N GLN A 189 11.60 13.38 1.04
CA GLN A 189 12.36 14.42 1.74
C GLN A 189 13.65 14.78 1.01
N ALA A 190 14.35 13.81 0.44
CA ALA A 190 15.53 14.05 -0.38
C ALA A 190 15.19 14.86 -1.64
N ALA A 191 14.09 14.53 -2.32
CA ALA A 191 13.58 15.29 -3.48
C ALA A 191 13.20 16.72 -3.11
N ARG A 192 12.57 16.94 -1.95
CA ARG A 192 12.23 18.29 -1.44
C ARG A 192 13.46 19.13 -1.07
N ARG A 193 14.58 18.49 -0.73
CA ARG A 193 15.86 19.18 -0.42
C ARG A 193 16.68 19.51 -1.65
N GLN A 194 16.38 18.88 -2.80
CA GLN A 194 17.05 19.23 -4.05
C GLN A 194 16.50 20.59 -4.53
N PRO A 195 17.38 21.53 -4.92
CA PRO A 195 16.93 22.78 -5.51
C PRO A 195 16.13 22.43 -6.77
N THR A 196 14.96 23.06 -6.90
CA THR A 196 14.14 22.91 -8.12
C THR A 196 15.02 23.18 -9.33
N PRO A 197 15.13 22.28 -10.32
CA PRO A 197 15.95 22.54 -11.49
C PRO A 197 15.50 23.86 -12.12
N SER A 198 16.39 24.85 -12.16
CA SER A 198 16.15 26.07 -12.87
C SER A 198 16.17 25.74 -14.36
N VAL A 199 15.00 25.59 -14.95
CA VAL A 199 14.90 25.43 -16.40
C VAL A 199 15.22 26.79 -17.01
N ASN A 200 16.45 26.99 -17.43
CA ASN A 200 16.88 28.20 -18.11
C ASN A 200 16.43 28.11 -19.58
N ILE A 201 15.13 28.28 -19.81
CA ILE A 201 14.59 28.34 -21.15
C ILE A 201 14.85 29.79 -21.63
N LYS A 202 15.89 29.97 -22.44
CA LYS A 202 16.09 31.26 -23.16
C LYS A 202 14.99 31.37 -24.22
N PRO A 203 14.14 32.41 -24.20
CA PRO A 203 13.13 32.60 -25.24
C PRO A 203 13.81 32.74 -26.62
N LYS A 204 13.51 31.85 -27.54
CA LYS A 204 13.81 32.08 -28.94
C LYS A 204 12.78 33.07 -29.47
N VAL A 205 13.08 34.36 -29.38
CA VAL A 205 12.27 35.39 -30.02
C VAL A 205 12.58 35.32 -31.51
N SER A 206 11.63 34.84 -32.31
CA SER A 206 11.75 34.94 -33.76
C SER A 206 11.63 36.41 -34.21
N GLN A 207 12.45 36.82 -35.17
CA GLN A 207 12.29 38.17 -35.72
C GLN A 207 10.89 38.34 -36.30
N ALA A 208 10.32 39.53 -36.08
CA ALA A 208 9.02 39.86 -36.66
C ALA A 208 9.04 39.68 -38.18
N PRO A 209 7.99 39.08 -38.77
CA PRO A 209 7.92 38.94 -40.23
C PRO A 209 8.09 40.27 -40.93
N SER A 210 8.77 40.28 -42.08
CA SER A 210 9.08 41.51 -42.86
C SER A 210 7.87 42.32 -43.36
N TRP A 211 6.67 41.75 -43.30
CA TRP A 211 5.42 42.44 -43.66
C TRP A 211 4.84 43.29 -42.49
N LEU A 212 5.37 43.15 -41.24
CA LEU A 212 4.99 43.98 -40.10
C LEU A 212 5.69 45.35 -40.21
N MET A 213 5.05 46.28 -40.85
CA MET A 213 5.64 47.59 -41.23
C MET A 213 5.49 48.70 -40.16
N THR A 214 4.80 48.49 -39.03
CA THR A 214 4.61 49.49 -38.02
C THR A 214 5.19 49.08 -36.67
N ALA A 215 5.76 50.03 -35.93
CA ALA A 215 6.32 49.76 -34.56
C ALA A 215 5.30 49.17 -33.60
N ASN A 216 4.02 49.56 -33.71
CA ASN A 216 2.94 49.00 -32.89
C ASN A 216 2.66 47.53 -33.21
N ALA A 217 2.67 47.14 -34.49
CA ALA A 217 2.47 45.74 -34.88
C ALA A 217 3.63 44.85 -34.47
N VAL A 218 4.87 45.34 -34.48
CA VAL A 218 6.06 44.65 -33.96
C VAL A 218 5.97 44.47 -32.43
N ASN A 219 5.54 45.50 -31.71
CA ASN A 219 5.36 45.44 -30.28
C ASN A 219 4.27 44.44 -29.87
N GLU A 220 3.14 44.39 -30.54
CA GLU A 220 2.06 43.43 -30.28
C GLU A 220 2.48 42.00 -30.59
N HIS A 221 3.21 41.79 -31.69
CA HIS A 221 3.77 40.49 -32.01
C HIS A 221 4.75 39.99 -30.92
N THR A 222 5.62 40.87 -30.46
CA THR A 222 6.58 40.55 -29.39
C THR A 222 5.88 40.27 -28.08
N LYS A 223 4.86 41.05 -27.68
CA LYS A 223 4.04 40.80 -26.49
C LYS A 223 3.33 39.44 -26.58
N ALA A 224 2.75 39.10 -27.72
CA ALA A 224 2.08 37.80 -27.92
C ALA A 224 3.06 36.60 -27.77
N GLN A 225 4.30 36.74 -28.26
CA GLN A 225 5.35 35.72 -28.07
C GLN A 225 5.77 35.58 -26.62
N VAL A 226 5.96 36.69 -25.93
CA VAL A 226 6.31 36.69 -24.50
C VAL A 226 5.21 36.03 -23.65
N GLN A 227 3.94 36.32 -23.97
CA GLN A 227 2.80 35.72 -23.27
C GLN A 227 2.73 34.21 -23.51
N ARG A 228 2.84 33.72 -24.78
CA ARG A 228 2.89 32.28 -25.07
C ARG A 228 4.02 31.55 -24.35
N TYR A 229 5.17 32.22 -24.21
CA TYR A 229 6.30 31.68 -23.45
C TYR A 229 6.01 31.59 -21.96
N ALA A 230 5.36 32.60 -21.37
CA ALA A 230 4.95 32.60 -19.97
C ALA A 230 3.92 31.48 -19.69
N ASP A 231 2.97 31.30 -20.61
CA ASP A 231 1.94 30.26 -20.51
C ASP A 231 2.55 28.86 -20.59
N ALA A 232 3.44 28.62 -21.56
CA ALA A 232 4.15 27.36 -21.70
C ALA A 232 5.05 27.03 -20.49
N LYS A 233 5.68 28.07 -19.89
CA LYS A 233 6.46 27.91 -18.66
C LYS A 233 5.57 27.51 -17.48
N ASN A 234 4.40 28.13 -17.34
CA ASN A 234 3.46 27.82 -16.28
C ASN A 234 2.85 26.43 -16.43
N GLU A 235 2.66 25.94 -17.66
CA GLU A 235 2.18 24.59 -17.93
C GLU A 235 3.23 23.51 -17.65
N ALA A 236 4.49 23.79 -17.93
CA ALA A 236 5.62 22.89 -17.65
C ALA A 236 5.97 22.76 -16.14
N ILE A 237 5.44 23.64 -15.29
CA ILE A 237 5.68 23.69 -13.83
C ILE A 237 4.49 23.11 -13.04
N LYS A 238 3.38 22.76 -13.70
CA LYS A 238 2.25 22.10 -13.03
C LYS A 238 2.68 20.70 -12.56
N PRO A 239 2.41 20.36 -11.25
CA PRO A 239 2.77 19.07 -10.67
C PRO A 239 2.01 17.91 -11.29
#